data_24d61230fa8bda604ed6baaa66c794d1
#
_entry.id   24d61230fa8bda604ed6baaa66c794d1
#
_cell.length_a   1.000
_cell.length_b   1.000
_cell.length_c   1.000
_cell.angle_alpha   90.00
_cell.angle_beta   90.00
_cell.angle_gamma   90.00
#
_symmetry.space_group_name_H-M   'P 1'
#
loop_
_entity.id
_entity.type
_entity.pdbx_description
1 polymer ?
#
loop_
_entity_poly.entity_id
_entity_poly.type
_entity_poly.pdbx_seq_one_letter_code
_entity_poly.pdbx_strand_id
1 'polypeptide(L)'
;MTPRIPRSSKRFGERARLSVRLSVRLSALFPALALFGAALTPAVAHASAARCGDWSAWRAFVAHAMQADGRVFDASTPVQQSTSEGQSYGMFFALVANDRANFDRMLGWTRTNLAGGNFDDKSVRLPAWQWGRRPDGSWGVLDANAASDADLWMAYDLLQAGRLWRAPEYTALGAALADEIARREVADLAGLGPMLLPGPQGFATGDVTRLNPSYLPLPVLRGLAHELRGGPWNALARNAQTMIAATSPHGFAPDWAAWRAGQFVVDRNSGDTGSYDAIRVYLWAGLANAADPLARPWLDSVRGMAARVAQTGAPPERVAVTSGVGTGEAPPGYWGALAPYFAALGDQTGLALARARLAAPGDDTLVYYDRVLGLFGGGAVEGRYRFEANGQLTPSWRGACE
;
A
#
# COMPACT_ATOMS: atom_id res chain seq x y z
N MET A 1 -16.46 21.40 -56.96
CA MET A 1 -16.87 20.29 -57.84
C MET A 1 -17.26 19.13 -56.90
N THR A 2 -18.53 19.02 -56.64
CA THR A 2 -19.23 17.87 -56.04
C THR A 2 -19.66 16.95 -57.15
N PRO A 3 -19.81 15.64 -56.94
CA PRO A 3 -21.14 15.13 -57.18
C PRO A 3 -21.71 14.20 -56.06
N ARG A 4 -23.01 14.25 -56.08
CA ARG A 4 -24.05 13.68 -55.26
C ARG A 4 -24.23 12.16 -55.44
N ILE A 5 -24.75 11.57 -54.36
CA ILE A 5 -25.64 10.44 -54.05
C ILE A 5 -26.39 9.76 -55.25
N PRO A 6 -26.77 8.43 -55.13
CA PRO A 6 -28.21 8.21 -54.84
C PRO A 6 -28.54 7.17 -53.78
N ARG A 7 -29.70 7.46 -53.12
CA ARG A 7 -30.54 6.58 -52.31
C ARG A 7 -31.23 5.53 -53.20
N SER A 8 -31.47 4.34 -52.62
CA SER A 8 -32.55 3.47 -53.06
C SER A 8 -33.25 2.82 -51.87
N SER A 9 -34.52 3.14 -51.76
CA SER A 9 -35.51 2.55 -50.90
C SER A 9 -36.11 1.32 -51.55
N LYS A 10 -36.47 0.28 -50.76
CA LYS A 10 -37.71 -0.49 -51.03
C LYS A 10 -38.25 -1.16 -49.79
N ARG A 11 -39.51 -1.00 -49.62
CA ARG A 11 -40.44 -1.45 -48.60
C ARG A 11 -40.98 -2.86 -48.90
N PHE A 12 -41.75 -3.36 -47.93
CA PHE A 12 -42.83 -4.38 -47.90
C PHE A 12 -42.37 -5.83 -47.64
N GLY A 13 -42.94 -6.45 -46.59
CA GLY A 13 -44.08 -7.29 -46.57
C GLY A 13 -44.42 -7.87 -45.18
N GLU A 14 -45.64 -7.62 -44.81
CA GLU A 14 -46.40 -8.07 -43.70
C GLU A 14 -46.94 -9.52 -43.83
N ARG A 15 -47.38 -10.08 -42.68
CA ARG A 15 -48.23 -11.30 -42.47
C ARG A 15 -47.45 -12.57 -42.09
N ALA A 16 -47.83 -13.41 -41.12
CA ALA A 16 -49.14 -13.71 -40.57
C ALA A 16 -49.04 -14.34 -39.19
N ARG A 17 -50.09 -14.12 -38.40
CA ARG A 17 -50.38 -14.80 -37.11
C ARG A 17 -50.85 -16.24 -37.40
N LEU A 18 -50.37 -17.21 -36.61
CA LEU A 18 -51.12 -18.46 -36.45
C LEU A 18 -51.19 -18.80 -34.94
N SER A 19 -52.37 -18.69 -34.40
CA SER A 19 -52.78 -19.17 -33.08
C SER A 19 -53.15 -20.64 -33.20
N VAL A 20 -52.54 -21.52 -32.39
CA VAL A 20 -53.05 -22.86 -32.16
C VAL A 20 -53.30 -23.00 -30.67
N ARG A 21 -54.58 -23.04 -30.29
CA ARG A 21 -55.05 -23.54 -28.99
C ARG A 21 -55.08 -25.05 -29.04
N LEU A 22 -54.43 -25.70 -28.09
CA LEU A 22 -54.73 -27.10 -27.80
C LEU A 22 -54.89 -27.26 -26.30
N SER A 23 -56.14 -27.59 -25.94
CA SER A 23 -56.58 -27.99 -24.61
C SER A 23 -56.34 -29.47 -24.42
N VAL A 24 -55.69 -29.89 -23.34
CA VAL A 24 -55.71 -31.28 -22.87
C VAL A 24 -55.61 -31.35 -21.34
N ARG A 25 -56.71 -31.75 -20.77
CA ARG A 25 -57.05 -32.59 -19.61
C ARG A 25 -56.10 -32.75 -18.45
N LEU A 26 -56.59 -32.37 -17.27
CA LEU A 26 -56.16 -32.81 -15.94
C LEU A 26 -56.16 -34.35 -15.85
N SER A 27 -55.09 -34.86 -15.34
CA SER A 27 -55.04 -36.12 -14.60
C SER A 27 -54.14 -35.97 -13.41
N ALA A 28 -54.75 -36.03 -12.24
CA ALA A 28 -54.07 -36.00 -10.94
C ALA A 28 -53.35 -37.33 -10.71
N LEU A 29 -52.10 -37.29 -10.41
CA LEU A 29 -51.34 -38.36 -9.75
C LEU A 29 -50.31 -37.73 -8.82
N PHE A 30 -50.55 -37.87 -7.52
CA PHE A 30 -49.53 -37.59 -6.49
C PHE A 30 -48.39 -38.61 -6.59
N PRO A 31 -47.16 -38.18 -6.51
CA PRO A 31 -46.18 -38.96 -5.78
C PRO A 31 -45.40 -38.13 -4.78
N ALA A 32 -45.26 -38.72 -3.61
CA ALA A 32 -44.18 -38.73 -2.64
C ALA A 32 -43.26 -37.49 -2.57
N LEU A 33 -43.40 -36.80 -1.47
CA LEU A 33 -42.44 -35.77 -0.96
C LEU A 33 -41.09 -36.46 -0.65
N ALA A 34 -40.14 -36.39 -1.56
CA ALA A 34 -38.75 -36.64 -1.27
C ALA A 34 -38.15 -35.37 -0.73
N LEU A 35 -37.91 -35.33 0.58
CA LEU A 35 -37.07 -34.32 1.26
C LEU A 35 -35.63 -34.36 0.68
N PHE A 36 -35.35 -33.52 -0.30
CA PHE A 36 -33.98 -33.17 -0.62
C PHE A 36 -33.50 -32.18 0.43
N GLY A 37 -32.84 -32.68 1.46
CA GLY A 37 -31.99 -31.91 2.34
C GLY A 37 -30.86 -31.31 1.50
N ALA A 38 -31.01 -30.04 1.09
CA ALA A 38 -29.90 -29.28 0.51
C ALA A 38 -28.83 -29.11 1.60
N ALA A 39 -27.78 -29.88 1.51
CA ALA A 39 -26.56 -29.68 2.27
C ALA A 39 -25.97 -28.32 1.87
N LEU A 40 -26.38 -27.25 2.56
CA LEU A 40 -25.70 -25.95 2.55
C LEU A 40 -24.48 -26.06 3.44
N THR A 41 -23.34 -26.50 2.91
CA THR A 41 -21.98 -26.30 3.40
C THR A 41 -21.04 -26.76 2.30
N PRO A 42 -20.04 -26.07 1.89
CA PRO A 42 -18.92 -25.55 2.64
C PRO A 42 -18.23 -24.29 2.06
N ALA A 43 -18.95 -23.42 1.36
CA ALA A 43 -18.33 -22.24 0.75
C ALA A 43 -17.65 -21.31 1.78
N VAL A 44 -18.20 -21.22 2.99
CA VAL A 44 -17.63 -20.37 4.05
C VAL A 44 -16.38 -21.01 4.67
N ALA A 45 -16.39 -22.32 4.85
CA ALA A 45 -15.25 -23.06 5.40
C ALA A 45 -14.04 -23.07 4.43
N HIS A 46 -14.30 -23.17 3.11
CA HIS A 46 -13.21 -23.11 2.11
C HIS A 46 -12.60 -21.70 1.99
N ALA A 47 -13.42 -20.65 2.08
CA ALA A 47 -12.93 -19.27 2.10
C ALA A 47 -12.13 -18.95 3.38
N SER A 48 -12.50 -19.52 4.51
CA SER A 48 -11.76 -19.42 5.78
C SER A 48 -10.44 -20.18 5.71
N ALA A 49 -10.45 -21.41 5.24
CA ALA A 49 -9.23 -22.22 5.09
C ALA A 49 -8.22 -21.60 4.09
N ALA A 50 -8.72 -20.95 3.01
CA ALA A 50 -7.87 -20.24 2.06
C ALA A 50 -7.20 -18.99 2.67
N ARG A 51 -7.83 -18.33 3.66
CA ARG A 51 -7.24 -17.18 4.37
C ARG A 51 -6.17 -17.58 5.38
N CYS A 52 -6.27 -18.77 5.96
CA CYS A 52 -5.30 -19.34 6.89
C CYS A 52 -4.18 -20.11 6.19
N GLY A 53 -4.41 -20.43 4.90
CA GLY A 53 -3.47 -21.14 4.08
C GLY A 53 -2.33 -20.27 3.61
N ASP A 54 -1.44 -20.93 2.97
CA ASP A 54 -0.27 -20.45 2.31
C ASP A 54 -0.50 -19.16 1.46
N TRP A 55 0.29 -18.13 1.69
CA TRP A 55 0.28 -16.89 0.90
C TRP A 55 1.29 -17.01 -0.25
N SER A 56 0.80 -17.45 -1.41
CA SER A 56 1.64 -17.68 -2.59
C SER A 56 2.43 -16.45 -3.04
N ALA A 57 1.82 -15.26 -2.97
CA ALA A 57 2.50 -14.01 -3.30
C ALA A 57 3.68 -13.69 -2.36
N TRP A 58 3.55 -14.00 -1.05
CA TRP A 58 4.66 -13.88 -0.11
C TRP A 58 5.80 -14.85 -0.46
N ARG A 59 5.48 -16.11 -0.77
CA ARG A 59 6.52 -17.07 -1.19
C ARG A 59 7.22 -16.64 -2.46
N ALA A 60 6.48 -16.14 -3.44
CA ALA A 60 7.06 -15.61 -4.66
C ALA A 60 7.99 -14.41 -4.35
N PHE A 61 7.60 -13.51 -3.46
CA PHE A 61 8.46 -12.42 -3.01
C PHE A 61 9.75 -12.95 -2.37
N VAL A 62 9.66 -13.89 -1.44
CA VAL A 62 10.83 -14.50 -0.79
C VAL A 62 11.75 -15.17 -1.83
N ALA A 63 11.17 -15.87 -2.81
CA ALA A 63 11.95 -16.55 -3.83
C ALA A 63 12.68 -15.61 -4.80
N HIS A 64 12.09 -14.44 -5.12
CA HIS A 64 12.63 -13.53 -6.15
C HIS A 64 13.38 -12.33 -5.59
N ALA A 65 13.02 -11.85 -4.40
CA ALA A 65 13.50 -10.59 -3.84
C ALA A 65 14.27 -10.75 -2.52
N MET A 66 14.45 -11.96 -1.99
CA MET A 66 15.14 -12.18 -0.72
C MET A 66 16.26 -13.21 -0.85
N GLN A 67 17.42 -12.92 -0.29
CA GLN A 67 18.54 -13.86 -0.18
C GLN A 67 18.43 -14.69 1.11
N ALA A 68 19.17 -15.79 1.16
CA ALA A 68 19.11 -16.74 2.28
C ALA A 68 19.51 -16.12 3.64
N ASP A 69 20.34 -15.09 3.63
CA ASP A 69 20.77 -14.34 4.81
C ASP A 69 19.76 -13.29 5.31
N GLY A 70 18.64 -13.10 4.58
CA GLY A 70 17.60 -12.13 4.92
C GLY A 70 17.71 -10.79 4.20
N ARG A 71 18.65 -10.66 3.27
CA ARG A 71 18.74 -9.47 2.42
C ARG A 71 17.57 -9.40 1.46
N VAL A 72 16.78 -8.33 1.53
CA VAL A 72 15.81 -7.97 0.49
C VAL A 72 16.51 -7.07 -0.52
N PHE A 73 16.39 -7.37 -1.82
CA PHE A 73 17.11 -6.64 -2.86
C PHE A 73 16.28 -6.43 -4.11
N ASP A 74 16.58 -5.35 -4.80
CA ASP A 74 16.04 -5.04 -6.12
C ASP A 74 17.06 -5.41 -7.21
N ALA A 75 16.82 -6.54 -7.87
CA ALA A 75 17.66 -7.03 -8.95
C ALA A 75 17.60 -6.18 -10.23
N SER A 76 16.58 -5.31 -10.37
CA SER A 76 16.41 -4.44 -11.55
C SER A 76 17.38 -3.26 -11.55
N THR A 77 17.99 -2.94 -10.42
CA THR A 77 18.95 -1.85 -10.30
C THR A 77 20.39 -2.30 -10.62
N PRO A 78 21.21 -1.45 -11.27
CA PRO A 78 22.59 -1.80 -11.59
C PRO A 78 23.45 -2.15 -10.37
N VAL A 79 23.15 -1.53 -9.23
CA VAL A 79 23.86 -1.75 -7.96
C VAL A 79 23.25 -2.89 -7.15
N GLN A 80 22.19 -3.55 -7.65
CA GLN A 80 21.41 -4.58 -6.96
C GLN A 80 21.11 -4.14 -5.53
N GLN A 81 20.46 -2.98 -5.41
CA GLN A 81 20.30 -2.30 -4.13
C GLN A 81 19.41 -3.05 -3.16
N SER A 82 19.73 -2.85 -1.88
CA SER A 82 18.84 -3.10 -0.76
C SER A 82 18.54 -1.77 -0.09
N THR A 83 17.30 -1.54 0.27
CA THR A 83 16.89 -0.33 0.97
C THR A 83 16.35 -0.70 2.35
N SER A 84 16.46 0.23 3.31
CA SER A 84 15.79 0.05 4.60
C SER A 84 14.28 -0.08 4.42
N GLU A 85 13.68 0.59 3.42
CA GLU A 85 12.28 0.43 3.01
C GLU A 85 11.97 -1.04 2.65
N GLY A 86 12.80 -1.65 1.79
CA GLY A 86 12.63 -3.04 1.39
C GLY A 86 12.71 -4.03 2.54
N GLN A 87 13.62 -3.79 3.48
CA GLN A 87 13.74 -4.60 4.68
C GLN A 87 12.51 -4.45 5.59
N SER A 88 12.03 -3.23 5.83
CA SER A 88 10.85 -2.98 6.65
C SER A 88 9.59 -3.58 6.02
N TYR A 89 9.33 -3.34 4.75
CA TYR A 89 8.18 -3.93 4.07
C TYR A 89 8.22 -5.45 4.07
N GLY A 90 9.40 -6.04 3.85
CA GLY A 90 9.59 -7.49 3.97
C GLY A 90 9.24 -8.01 5.37
N MET A 91 9.66 -7.30 6.43
CA MET A 91 9.32 -7.65 7.81
C MET A 91 7.80 -7.56 8.05
N PHE A 92 7.12 -6.53 7.54
CA PHE A 92 5.67 -6.43 7.60
C PHE A 92 4.97 -7.64 6.95
N PHE A 93 5.38 -8.01 5.73
CA PHE A 93 4.77 -9.16 5.04
C PHE A 93 5.06 -10.49 5.74
N ALA A 94 6.25 -10.66 6.29
CA ALA A 94 6.59 -11.83 7.11
C ALA A 94 5.68 -11.92 8.36
N LEU A 95 5.42 -10.79 9.01
CA LEU A 95 4.49 -10.72 10.14
C LEU A 95 3.06 -11.07 9.73
N VAL A 96 2.57 -10.55 8.59
CA VAL A 96 1.26 -10.89 8.03
C VAL A 96 1.17 -12.38 7.66
N ALA A 97 2.26 -12.98 7.18
CA ALA A 97 2.35 -14.39 6.82
C ALA A 97 2.57 -15.33 8.03
N ASN A 98 2.75 -14.80 9.25
CA ASN A 98 3.21 -15.55 10.42
C ASN A 98 4.57 -16.25 10.21
N ASP A 99 5.45 -15.64 9.43
CA ASP A 99 6.76 -16.17 9.06
C ASP A 99 7.87 -15.52 9.90
N ARG A 100 7.92 -15.92 11.18
CA ARG A 100 8.91 -15.37 12.13
C ARG A 100 10.34 -15.63 11.68
N ALA A 101 10.60 -16.76 11.02
CA ALA A 101 11.96 -17.12 10.58
C ALA A 101 12.51 -16.13 9.54
N ASN A 102 11.70 -15.71 8.56
CA ASN A 102 12.09 -14.69 7.60
C ASN A 102 12.15 -13.29 8.22
N PHE A 103 11.23 -12.95 9.14
CA PHE A 103 11.30 -11.72 9.92
C PHE A 103 12.64 -11.57 10.65
N ASP A 104 13.06 -12.61 11.39
CA ASP A 104 14.32 -12.61 12.16
C ASP A 104 15.55 -12.51 11.25
N ARG A 105 15.53 -13.16 10.08
CA ARG A 105 16.62 -13.05 9.10
C ARG A 105 16.76 -11.63 8.55
N MET A 106 15.65 -10.98 8.18
CA MET A 106 15.65 -9.61 7.68
C MET A 106 16.09 -8.63 8.76
N LEU A 107 15.60 -8.78 9.99
CA LEU A 107 16.03 -7.97 11.13
C LEU A 107 17.53 -8.14 11.41
N GLY A 108 18.03 -9.37 11.40
CA GLY A 108 19.45 -9.66 11.60
C GLY A 108 20.33 -9.06 10.50
N TRP A 109 19.91 -9.15 9.24
CA TRP A 109 20.61 -8.53 8.11
C TRP A 109 20.65 -6.99 8.23
N THR A 110 19.50 -6.38 8.56
CA THR A 110 19.39 -4.92 8.79
C THR A 110 20.32 -4.46 9.90
N ARG A 111 20.31 -5.15 11.04
CA ARG A 111 21.22 -4.87 12.17
C ARG A 111 22.66 -4.84 11.73
N THR A 112 23.10 -5.85 10.99
CA THR A 112 24.50 -6.02 10.60
C THR A 112 24.91 -5.04 9.50
N ASN A 113 24.11 -4.90 8.45
CA ASN A 113 24.52 -4.25 7.21
C ASN A 113 24.08 -2.79 7.10
N LEU A 114 22.90 -2.43 7.67
CA LEU A 114 22.41 -1.05 7.59
C LEU A 114 22.66 -0.24 8.87
N ALA A 115 22.60 -0.88 10.04
CA ALA A 115 22.82 -0.22 11.33
C ALA A 115 24.24 -0.42 11.90
N GLY A 116 25.11 -1.18 11.21
CA GLY A 116 26.50 -1.39 11.62
C GLY A 116 26.66 -2.08 12.98
N GLY A 117 25.74 -2.98 13.33
CA GLY A 117 25.71 -3.74 14.58
C GLY A 117 24.98 -3.04 15.74
N ASN A 118 24.69 -1.74 15.65
CA ASN A 118 24.04 -0.95 16.71
C ASN A 118 22.53 -0.90 16.48
N PHE A 119 21.85 -2.01 16.74
CA PHE A 119 20.42 -2.13 16.56
C PHE A 119 19.84 -3.09 17.61
N ASP A 120 19.84 -2.64 18.85
CA ASP A 120 19.22 -3.30 20.01
C ASP A 120 18.53 -2.26 20.91
N ASP A 121 17.87 -2.68 21.96
CA ASP A 121 17.11 -1.82 22.87
C ASP A 121 17.96 -0.85 23.70
N LYS A 122 19.29 -1.02 23.73
CA LYS A 122 20.23 -0.15 24.46
C LYS A 122 20.98 0.81 23.55
N SER A 123 21.14 0.45 22.28
CA SER A 123 21.86 1.24 21.29
C SER A 123 21.21 1.09 19.92
N VAL A 124 20.40 2.06 19.55
CA VAL A 124 19.73 2.11 18.24
C VAL A 124 20.36 3.18 17.38
N ARG A 125 20.88 2.76 16.24
CA ARG A 125 21.25 3.62 15.12
C ARG A 125 20.20 3.48 14.04
N LEU A 126 19.68 4.60 13.50
CA LEU A 126 18.80 4.58 12.33
C LEU A 126 19.51 3.87 11.17
N PRO A 127 18.87 2.89 10.52
CA PRO A 127 19.45 2.15 9.42
C PRO A 127 19.79 3.06 8.23
N ALA A 128 20.93 2.84 7.60
CA ALA A 128 21.28 3.46 6.32
C ALA A 128 20.21 3.09 5.28
N TRP A 129 19.73 4.07 4.49
CA TRP A 129 18.63 3.81 3.58
C TRP A 129 19.03 2.96 2.38
N GLN A 130 20.34 3.02 1.94
CA GLN A 130 20.78 2.35 0.72
C GLN A 130 22.08 1.56 0.92
N TRP A 131 22.04 0.31 0.49
CA TRP A 131 23.17 -0.62 0.45
C TRP A 131 23.21 -1.31 -0.91
N GLY A 132 24.39 -1.64 -1.41
CA GLY A 132 24.53 -2.27 -2.70
C GLY A 132 25.97 -2.43 -3.16
N ARG A 133 26.14 -2.71 -4.45
CA ARG A 133 27.44 -2.88 -5.08
C ARG A 133 28.07 -1.51 -5.37
N ARG A 134 29.25 -1.28 -4.82
CA ARG A 134 30.04 -0.06 -5.04
C ARG A 134 30.77 -0.08 -6.39
N PRO A 135 31.29 1.06 -6.86
CA PRO A 135 32.06 1.13 -8.11
C PRO A 135 33.31 0.26 -8.13
N ASP A 136 33.94 0.03 -6.97
CA ASP A 136 35.12 -0.85 -6.82
C ASP A 136 34.77 -2.35 -6.79
N GLY A 137 33.49 -2.69 -6.93
CA GLY A 137 32.97 -4.04 -6.90
C GLY A 137 32.68 -4.60 -5.49
N SER A 138 33.05 -3.89 -4.44
CA SER A 138 32.72 -4.28 -3.06
C SER A 138 31.25 -4.05 -2.75
N TRP A 139 30.77 -4.67 -1.69
CA TRP A 139 29.39 -4.54 -1.20
C TRP A 139 29.37 -3.72 0.10
N GLY A 140 28.39 -2.82 0.25
CA GLY A 140 28.26 -2.04 1.47
C GLY A 140 27.25 -0.91 1.37
N VAL A 141 27.19 -0.09 2.41
CA VAL A 141 26.36 1.11 2.45
C VAL A 141 26.77 2.07 1.33
N LEU A 142 25.81 2.47 0.50
CA LEU A 142 26.00 3.45 -0.58
C LEU A 142 25.63 4.86 -0.12
N ASP A 143 24.58 4.99 0.68
CA ASP A 143 24.20 6.23 1.35
C ASP A 143 23.83 5.93 2.80
N ALA A 144 24.51 6.60 3.72
CA ALA A 144 24.38 6.37 5.15
C ALA A 144 23.28 7.20 5.83
N ASN A 145 22.57 8.08 5.07
CA ASN A 145 21.40 8.74 5.61
C ASN A 145 20.32 7.69 5.92
N ALA A 146 19.39 8.03 6.79
CA ALA A 146 18.22 7.17 7.04
C ALA A 146 17.02 7.61 6.18
N ALA A 147 16.04 6.73 6.02
CA ALA A 147 14.75 7.00 5.38
C ALA A 147 13.62 6.79 6.40
N SER A 148 12.99 7.88 6.79
CA SER A 148 12.07 7.90 7.92
C SER A 148 10.79 7.06 7.72
N ASP A 149 10.35 6.84 6.49
CA ASP A 149 9.25 5.93 6.19
C ASP A 149 9.61 4.47 6.53
N ALA A 150 10.82 4.06 6.15
CA ALA A 150 11.35 2.73 6.48
C ALA A 150 11.50 2.55 7.99
N ASP A 151 12.03 3.56 8.67
CA ASP A 151 12.25 3.52 10.11
C ASP A 151 10.92 3.47 10.87
N LEU A 152 9.89 4.23 10.43
CA LEU A 152 8.52 4.15 10.96
C LEU A 152 7.91 2.75 10.80
N TRP A 153 8.00 2.16 9.59
CA TRP A 153 7.51 0.82 9.35
C TRP A 153 8.24 -0.21 10.21
N MET A 154 9.55 -0.11 10.30
CA MET A 154 10.36 -1.04 11.11
C MET A 154 10.03 -0.95 12.60
N ALA A 155 9.88 0.25 13.15
CA ALA A 155 9.45 0.45 14.54
C ALA A 155 8.05 -0.14 14.78
N TYR A 156 7.13 0.12 13.86
CA TYR A 156 5.78 -0.43 13.91
C TYR A 156 5.77 -1.96 13.85
N ASP A 157 6.50 -2.55 12.92
CA ASP A 157 6.57 -4.01 12.74
C ASP A 157 7.11 -4.71 13.98
N LEU A 158 8.16 -4.14 14.59
CA LEU A 158 8.73 -4.65 15.83
C LEU A 158 7.72 -4.58 16.99
N LEU A 159 7.00 -3.48 17.16
CA LEU A 159 5.95 -3.36 18.18
C LEU A 159 4.82 -4.37 17.95
N GLN A 160 4.36 -4.51 16.69
CA GLN A 160 3.31 -5.47 16.37
C GLN A 160 3.80 -6.94 16.49
N ALA A 161 5.05 -7.24 16.13
CA ALA A 161 5.67 -8.55 16.33
C ALA A 161 5.75 -8.89 17.82
N GLY A 162 6.18 -7.94 18.64
CA GLY A 162 6.20 -8.09 20.11
C GLY A 162 4.83 -8.45 20.67
N ARG A 163 3.79 -7.77 20.22
CA ARG A 163 2.40 -8.02 20.63
C ARG A 163 1.86 -9.36 20.11
N LEU A 164 2.03 -9.62 18.80
CA LEU A 164 1.42 -10.76 18.12
C LEU A 164 2.12 -12.09 18.49
N TRP A 165 3.44 -12.09 18.57
CA TRP A 165 4.24 -13.27 18.93
C TRP A 165 4.58 -13.35 20.43
N ARG A 166 4.10 -12.38 21.25
CA ARG A 166 4.39 -12.32 22.70
C ARG A 166 5.90 -12.33 22.99
N ALA A 167 6.64 -11.51 22.24
CA ALA A 167 8.09 -11.44 22.26
C ALA A 167 8.55 -10.03 22.69
N PRO A 168 8.75 -9.82 24.01
CA PRO A 168 9.03 -8.49 24.57
C PRO A 168 10.32 -7.84 24.04
N GLU A 169 11.25 -8.65 23.54
CA GLU A 169 12.49 -8.18 22.89
C GLU A 169 12.20 -7.32 21.66
N TYR A 170 11.20 -7.66 20.83
CA TYR A 170 10.79 -6.82 19.70
C TYR A 170 10.12 -5.54 20.18
N THR A 171 9.28 -5.63 21.22
CA THR A 171 8.63 -4.42 21.78
C THR A 171 9.67 -3.42 22.29
N ALA A 172 10.69 -3.89 23.01
CA ALA A 172 11.76 -3.03 23.52
C ALA A 172 12.55 -2.37 22.40
N LEU A 173 12.95 -3.13 21.38
CA LEU A 173 13.66 -2.60 20.22
C LEU A 173 12.81 -1.62 19.39
N GLY A 174 11.52 -1.95 19.16
CA GLY A 174 10.60 -1.09 18.45
C GLY A 174 10.36 0.25 19.15
N ALA A 175 10.25 0.23 20.50
CA ALA A 175 10.13 1.45 21.30
C ALA A 175 11.42 2.30 21.22
N ALA A 176 12.59 1.67 21.35
CA ALA A 176 13.86 2.37 21.26
C ALA A 176 14.08 3.01 19.86
N LEU A 177 13.69 2.30 18.79
CA LEU A 177 13.74 2.85 17.42
C LEU A 177 12.78 4.04 17.25
N ALA A 178 11.55 3.93 17.77
CA ALA A 178 10.58 5.00 17.70
C ALA A 178 11.05 6.26 18.46
N ASP A 179 11.71 6.09 19.60
CA ASP A 179 12.32 7.21 20.35
C ASP A 179 13.44 7.88 19.53
N GLU A 180 14.25 7.09 18.79
CA GLU A 180 15.32 7.63 17.93
C GLU A 180 14.73 8.40 16.73
N ILE A 181 13.66 7.87 16.10
CA ILE A 181 12.91 8.58 15.04
C ILE A 181 12.37 9.91 15.56
N ALA A 182 11.70 9.90 16.72
CA ALA A 182 11.13 11.11 17.32
C ALA A 182 12.19 12.18 17.60
N ARG A 183 13.41 11.77 17.98
CA ARG A 183 14.53 12.69 18.29
C ARG A 183 15.23 13.21 17.05
N ARG A 184 15.33 12.42 15.97
CA ARG A 184 16.23 12.73 14.85
C ARG A 184 15.51 13.08 13.55
N GLU A 185 14.29 12.64 13.40
CA GLU A 185 13.53 12.77 12.15
C GLU A 185 12.27 13.59 12.29
N VAL A 186 11.89 13.99 13.50
CA VAL A 186 10.75 14.88 13.71
C VAL A 186 11.26 16.30 13.99
N ALA A 187 10.78 17.25 13.19
CA ALA A 187 11.04 18.67 13.36
C ALA A 187 9.75 19.42 13.67
N ASP A 188 9.83 20.46 14.50
CA ASP A 188 8.72 21.38 14.75
C ASP A 188 8.74 22.49 13.69
N LEU A 189 7.76 22.46 12.79
CA LEU A 189 7.65 23.43 11.71
C LEU A 189 6.78 24.61 12.15
N ALA A 190 7.33 25.83 12.11
CA ALA A 190 6.62 27.03 12.53
C ALA A 190 5.27 27.17 11.84
N GLY A 191 4.20 27.25 12.62
CA GLY A 191 2.81 27.37 12.14
C GLY A 191 2.13 26.02 11.80
N LEU A 192 2.86 24.90 11.77
CA LEU A 192 2.30 23.55 11.54
C LEU A 192 2.43 22.65 12.78
N GLY A 193 3.55 22.75 13.51
CA GLY A 193 3.91 21.83 14.57
C GLY A 193 4.78 20.66 14.09
N PRO A 194 4.81 19.53 14.84
CA PRO A 194 5.69 18.42 14.55
C PRO A 194 5.40 17.79 13.19
N MET A 195 6.46 17.59 12.40
CA MET A 195 6.42 16.96 11.09
C MET A 195 7.59 16.02 10.89
N LEU A 196 7.35 14.89 10.24
CA LEU A 196 8.40 13.94 9.90
C LEU A 196 9.19 14.47 8.71
N LEU A 197 10.50 14.58 8.89
CA LEU A 197 11.45 14.80 7.80
C LEU A 197 11.70 13.49 7.06
N PRO A 198 12.00 13.50 5.76
CA PRO A 198 12.29 12.27 5.01
C PRO A 198 13.52 11.51 5.50
N GLY A 199 14.35 12.14 6.31
CA GLY A 199 15.52 11.58 6.99
C GLY A 199 16.21 12.66 7.81
N PRO A 200 17.22 12.29 8.63
CA PRO A 200 17.85 13.21 9.57
C PRO A 200 18.71 14.30 8.91
N GLN A 201 19.08 14.16 7.64
CA GLN A 201 20.02 15.08 6.98
C GLN A 201 19.52 15.50 5.59
N GLY A 202 19.73 16.80 5.23
CA GLY A 202 19.56 17.29 3.86
C GLY A 202 18.14 17.74 3.49
N PHE A 203 17.15 17.65 4.38
CA PHE A 203 15.75 17.98 4.07
C PHE A 203 15.28 19.32 4.63
N ALA A 204 15.99 19.90 5.57
CA ALA A 204 15.76 21.26 6.06
C ALA A 204 16.96 22.14 5.71
N THR A 205 16.77 23.13 4.84
CA THR A 205 17.82 24.02 4.38
C THR A 205 17.31 25.46 4.29
N GLY A 206 17.88 26.37 5.07
CA GLY A 206 17.41 27.76 5.14
C GLY A 206 15.97 27.85 5.63
N ASP A 207 15.11 28.49 4.83
CA ASP A 207 13.68 28.65 5.11
C ASP A 207 12.77 27.57 4.50
N VAL A 208 13.36 26.52 3.91
CA VAL A 208 12.65 25.46 3.20
C VAL A 208 12.86 24.11 3.89
N THR A 209 11.77 23.42 4.18
CA THR A 209 11.78 22.01 4.61
C THR A 209 11.10 21.15 3.55
N ARG A 210 11.86 20.21 2.97
CA ARG A 210 11.35 19.24 2.00
C ARG A 210 10.66 18.10 2.73
N LEU A 211 9.53 17.65 2.20
CA LEU A 211 8.66 16.64 2.79
C LEU A 211 8.23 15.63 1.72
N ASN A 212 8.00 14.39 2.13
CA ASN A 212 7.45 13.36 1.26
C ASN A 212 6.09 12.89 1.82
N PRO A 213 4.97 13.16 1.13
CA PRO A 213 3.64 12.78 1.59
C PRO A 213 3.45 11.28 1.79
N SER A 214 4.18 10.44 1.04
CA SER A 214 4.08 8.98 1.12
C SER A 214 4.75 8.38 2.36
N TYR A 215 5.57 9.15 3.07
CA TYR A 215 6.35 8.70 4.23
C TYR A 215 5.55 8.64 5.54
N LEU A 216 4.29 9.05 5.52
CA LEU A 216 3.45 9.18 6.71
C LEU A 216 2.21 8.27 6.65
N PRO A 217 2.35 6.94 6.67
CA PRO A 217 1.20 6.03 6.59
C PRO A 217 0.32 6.14 7.84
N LEU A 218 -0.93 6.59 7.66
CA LEU A 218 -1.88 6.83 8.75
C LEU A 218 -2.04 5.63 9.69
N PRO A 219 -2.19 4.37 9.21
CA PRO A 219 -2.31 3.22 10.11
C PRO A 219 -1.07 3.01 11.00
N VAL A 220 0.12 3.22 10.46
CA VAL A 220 1.39 3.09 11.21
C VAL A 220 1.49 4.15 12.29
N LEU A 221 1.21 5.42 11.95
CA LEU A 221 1.21 6.52 12.92
C LEU A 221 0.20 6.30 14.06
N ARG A 222 -0.98 5.74 13.76
CA ARG A 222 -1.97 5.37 14.79
C ARG A 222 -1.49 4.22 15.66
N GLY A 223 -0.85 3.21 15.06
CA GLY A 223 -0.26 2.10 15.80
C GLY A 223 0.83 2.55 16.76
N LEU A 224 1.74 3.41 16.31
CA LEU A 224 2.77 4.02 17.15
C LEU A 224 2.16 4.85 18.29
N ALA A 225 1.12 5.66 17.99
CA ALA A 225 0.41 6.45 19.01
C ALA A 225 -0.30 5.59 20.06
N HIS A 226 -0.77 4.40 19.66
CA HIS A 226 -1.44 3.45 20.56
C HIS A 226 -0.46 2.74 21.48
N GLU A 227 0.62 2.22 20.92
CA GLU A 227 1.63 1.44 21.65
C GLU A 227 2.54 2.34 22.51
N LEU A 228 2.84 3.57 22.04
CA LEU A 228 3.81 4.48 22.63
C LEU A 228 3.13 5.79 23.05
N ARG A 229 2.75 5.87 24.34
CA ARG A 229 2.11 7.08 24.88
C ARG A 229 3.11 8.24 24.96
N GLY A 230 2.65 9.43 24.57
CA GLY A 230 3.43 10.68 24.72
C GLY A 230 4.33 11.03 23.53
N GLY A 231 4.41 10.19 22.49
CA GLY A 231 5.14 10.49 21.25
C GLY A 231 4.40 11.48 20.32
N PRO A 232 5.05 11.95 19.25
CA PRO A 232 4.49 12.94 18.31
C PRO A 232 3.46 12.37 17.34
N TRP A 233 3.21 11.07 17.35
CA TRP A 233 2.57 10.27 16.31
C TRP A 233 1.17 10.77 15.91
N ASN A 234 0.33 11.13 16.90
CA ASN A 234 -1.00 11.69 16.61
C ASN A 234 -0.94 13.08 15.99
N ALA A 235 0.05 13.90 16.33
CA ALA A 235 0.28 15.19 15.70
C ALA A 235 0.78 15.00 14.27
N LEU A 236 1.72 14.08 14.04
CA LEU A 236 2.19 13.71 12.71
C LEU A 236 1.04 13.24 11.82
N ALA A 237 0.13 12.40 12.32
CA ALA A 237 -1.03 11.93 11.57
C ALA A 237 -1.96 13.09 11.13
N ARG A 238 -2.23 14.06 12.01
CA ARG A 238 -3.01 15.25 11.65
C ARG A 238 -2.30 16.13 10.64
N ASN A 239 -1.01 16.38 10.83
CA ASN A 239 -0.22 17.24 9.96
C ASN A 239 0.02 16.59 8.58
N ALA A 240 0.13 15.25 8.52
CA ALA A 240 0.14 14.49 7.27
C ALA A 240 -1.16 14.70 6.47
N GLN A 241 -2.32 14.59 7.11
CA GLN A 241 -3.61 14.84 6.46
C GLN A 241 -3.71 16.31 5.98
N THR A 242 -3.27 17.27 6.79
CA THR A 242 -3.22 18.69 6.41
C THR A 242 -2.33 18.90 5.19
N MET A 243 -1.14 18.29 5.16
CA MET A 243 -0.23 18.33 4.01
C MET A 243 -0.88 17.78 2.76
N ILE A 244 -1.43 16.57 2.82
CA ILE A 244 -2.06 15.92 1.67
C ILE A 244 -3.23 16.76 1.12
N ALA A 245 -4.08 17.28 1.99
CA ALA A 245 -5.18 18.15 1.58
C ALA A 245 -4.67 19.43 0.87
N ALA A 246 -3.63 20.05 1.39
CA ALA A 246 -3.07 21.29 0.84
C ALA A 246 -2.29 21.08 -0.46
N THR A 247 -1.68 19.90 -0.64
CA THR A 247 -0.81 19.61 -1.79
C THR A 247 -1.49 18.81 -2.91
N SER A 248 -2.78 18.50 -2.78
CA SER A 248 -3.54 17.71 -3.77
C SER A 248 -4.71 18.49 -4.38
N PRO A 249 -4.49 19.67 -5.02
CA PRO A 249 -5.56 20.59 -5.43
C PRO A 249 -6.55 20.00 -6.44
N HIS A 250 -6.12 19.03 -7.24
CA HIS A 250 -6.95 18.30 -8.21
C HIS A 250 -7.21 16.83 -7.79
N GLY A 251 -6.98 16.52 -6.51
CA GLY A 251 -7.16 15.15 -5.98
C GLY A 251 -6.04 14.19 -6.37
N PHE A 252 -4.85 14.71 -6.68
CA PHE A 252 -3.65 13.93 -6.93
C PHE A 252 -2.55 14.35 -5.97
N ALA A 253 -1.98 13.37 -5.26
CA ALA A 253 -0.87 13.59 -4.35
C ALA A 253 0.44 13.81 -5.12
N PRO A 254 1.34 14.72 -4.68
CA PRO A 254 2.68 14.84 -5.21
C PRO A 254 3.64 13.80 -4.61
N ASP A 255 4.73 13.50 -5.32
CA ASP A 255 5.83 12.72 -4.75
C ASP A 255 6.52 13.47 -3.61
N TRP A 256 6.75 14.77 -3.82
CA TRP A 256 7.41 15.64 -2.86
C TRP A 256 6.66 16.97 -2.71
N ALA A 257 6.73 17.51 -1.51
CA ALA A 257 6.24 18.84 -1.18
C ALA A 257 7.30 19.59 -0.36
N ALA A 258 7.10 20.87 -0.17
CA ALA A 258 7.95 21.66 0.73
C ALA A 258 7.10 22.53 1.66
N TRP A 259 7.61 22.76 2.88
CA TRP A 259 7.09 23.73 3.81
C TRP A 259 7.97 24.98 3.77
N ARG A 260 7.35 26.14 3.55
CA ARG A 260 8.06 27.42 3.47
C ARG A 260 7.15 28.55 3.90
N ALA A 261 7.65 29.44 4.76
CA ALA A 261 6.93 30.63 5.20
C ALA A 261 5.50 30.37 5.69
N GLY A 262 5.30 29.26 6.45
CA GLY A 262 3.99 28.92 7.03
C GLY A 262 2.98 28.29 6.07
N GLN A 263 3.42 27.76 4.92
CA GLN A 263 2.55 27.12 3.93
C GLN A 263 3.23 25.99 3.17
N PHE A 264 2.43 25.05 2.65
CA PHE A 264 2.91 24.04 1.71
C PHE A 264 3.07 24.64 0.32
N VAL A 265 4.18 24.31 -0.32
CA VAL A 265 4.51 24.75 -1.67
C VAL A 265 5.03 23.59 -2.49
N VAL A 266 5.04 23.73 -3.81
CA VAL A 266 5.68 22.75 -4.71
C VAL A 266 7.18 22.67 -4.38
N ASP A 267 7.69 21.45 -4.25
CA ASP A 267 9.14 21.22 -4.06
C ASP A 267 9.91 21.61 -5.32
N ARG A 268 10.86 22.54 -5.19
CA ARG A 268 11.62 23.04 -6.34
C ARG A 268 12.54 22.02 -6.99
N ASN A 269 12.95 20.99 -6.22
CA ASN A 269 13.88 19.98 -6.72
C ASN A 269 13.18 18.89 -7.53
N SER A 270 11.94 18.53 -7.12
CA SER A 270 11.17 17.43 -7.73
C SER A 270 10.03 17.94 -8.63
N GLY A 271 9.70 19.23 -8.56
CA GLY A 271 8.56 19.79 -9.28
C GLY A 271 7.21 19.37 -8.67
N ASP A 272 6.15 19.48 -9.46
CA ASP A 272 4.77 19.17 -9.07
C ASP A 272 4.32 17.76 -9.48
N THR A 273 5.26 16.84 -9.65
CA THR A 273 4.98 15.47 -10.11
C THR A 273 4.47 14.60 -8.97
N GLY A 274 3.39 13.85 -9.25
CA GLY A 274 2.97 12.69 -8.47
C GLY A 274 3.16 11.42 -9.29
N SER A 275 3.92 10.45 -8.76
CA SER A 275 4.25 9.21 -9.47
C SER A 275 4.54 8.04 -8.50
N TYR A 276 5.75 7.50 -8.52
CA TYR A 276 6.14 6.31 -7.77
C TYR A 276 6.15 6.47 -6.24
N ASP A 277 6.43 7.67 -5.72
CA ASP A 277 6.25 7.92 -4.29
C ASP A 277 4.77 8.15 -3.95
N ALA A 278 4.12 9.04 -4.71
CA ALA A 278 2.74 9.45 -4.49
C ALA A 278 1.73 8.28 -4.51
N ILE A 279 2.00 7.21 -5.26
CA ILE A 279 1.10 6.05 -5.32
C ILE A 279 0.85 5.41 -3.94
N ARG A 280 1.81 5.51 -3.03
CA ARG A 280 1.66 5.02 -1.65
C ARG A 280 0.70 5.88 -0.81
N VAL A 281 0.51 7.15 -1.16
CA VAL A 281 -0.50 8.00 -0.47
C VAL A 281 -1.91 7.42 -0.66
N TYR A 282 -2.24 6.92 -1.85
CA TYR A 282 -3.51 6.26 -2.13
C TYR A 282 -3.59 4.90 -1.41
N LEU A 283 -2.50 4.15 -1.39
CA LEU A 283 -2.40 2.89 -0.67
C LEU A 283 -2.71 3.10 0.82
N TRP A 284 -2.06 4.06 1.47
CA TRP A 284 -2.27 4.38 2.88
C TRP A 284 -3.70 4.85 3.17
N ALA A 285 -4.28 5.65 2.27
CA ALA A 285 -5.68 6.05 2.36
C ALA A 285 -6.63 4.84 2.33
N GLY A 286 -6.33 3.88 1.46
CA GLY A 286 -7.12 2.64 1.30
C GLY A 286 -6.97 1.65 2.46
N LEU A 287 -5.82 1.64 3.11
CA LEU A 287 -5.53 0.77 4.26
C LEU A 287 -6.01 1.34 5.59
N ALA A 288 -6.31 2.64 5.66
CA ALA A 288 -6.80 3.28 6.87
C ALA A 288 -8.17 2.72 7.27
N ASN A 289 -8.35 2.46 8.57
CA ASN A 289 -9.64 2.01 9.09
C ASN A 289 -10.69 3.12 8.96
N ALA A 290 -11.87 2.78 8.44
CA ALA A 290 -12.95 3.76 8.19
C ALA A 290 -13.46 4.45 9.48
N ALA A 291 -13.22 3.87 10.65
CA ALA A 291 -13.55 4.48 11.95
C ALA A 291 -12.50 5.50 12.42
N ASP A 292 -11.33 5.61 11.77
CA ASP A 292 -10.38 6.68 12.05
C ASP A 292 -10.93 8.00 11.50
N PRO A 293 -11.02 9.07 12.32
CA PRO A 293 -11.58 10.36 11.88
C PRO A 293 -10.80 11.03 10.74
N LEU A 294 -9.53 10.65 10.50
CA LEU A 294 -8.72 11.17 9.40
C LEU A 294 -8.86 10.36 8.10
N ALA A 295 -9.37 9.12 8.15
CA ALA A 295 -9.47 8.26 6.96
C ALA A 295 -10.32 8.87 5.86
N ARG A 296 -11.51 9.38 6.19
CA ARG A 296 -12.41 9.98 5.19
C ARG A 296 -11.86 11.29 4.62
N PRO A 297 -11.36 12.26 5.42
CA PRO A 297 -10.70 13.45 4.89
C PRO A 297 -9.50 13.14 3.99
N TRP A 298 -8.73 12.11 4.32
CA TRP A 298 -7.60 11.68 3.48
C TRP A 298 -8.07 11.17 2.12
N LEU A 299 -9.02 10.23 2.08
CA LEU A 299 -9.63 9.73 0.85
C LEU A 299 -10.23 10.85 -0.01
N ASP A 300 -10.93 11.80 0.63
CA ASP A 300 -11.56 12.92 -0.08
C ASP A 300 -10.51 13.84 -0.73
N SER A 301 -9.32 13.99 -0.12
CA SER A 301 -8.22 14.80 -0.65
C SER A 301 -7.61 14.21 -1.94
N VAL A 302 -7.75 12.90 -2.18
CA VAL A 302 -7.06 12.22 -3.30
C VAL A 302 -8.00 11.53 -4.30
N ARG A 303 -9.22 12.02 -4.46
CA ARG A 303 -10.24 11.43 -5.34
C ARG A 303 -9.95 11.55 -6.84
N GLY A 304 -9.00 12.39 -7.25
CA GLY A 304 -8.64 12.59 -8.66
C GLY A 304 -8.20 11.32 -9.36
N MET A 305 -7.49 10.43 -8.64
CA MET A 305 -7.03 9.17 -9.21
C MET A 305 -8.21 8.24 -9.58
N ALA A 306 -9.21 8.09 -8.71
CA ALA A 306 -10.39 7.27 -9.01
C ALA A 306 -11.20 7.86 -10.17
N ALA A 307 -11.39 9.20 -10.20
CA ALA A 307 -12.05 9.88 -11.32
C ALA A 307 -11.30 9.65 -12.64
N ARG A 308 -9.97 9.71 -12.61
CA ARG A 308 -9.14 9.47 -13.80
C ARG A 308 -9.28 8.04 -14.30
N VAL A 309 -9.15 7.04 -13.42
CA VAL A 309 -9.32 5.63 -13.78
C VAL A 309 -10.72 5.36 -14.35
N ALA A 310 -11.77 5.96 -13.77
CA ALA A 310 -13.13 5.84 -14.29
C ALA A 310 -13.27 6.41 -15.73
N GLN A 311 -12.53 7.47 -16.06
CA GLN A 311 -12.55 8.10 -17.40
C GLN A 311 -11.74 7.34 -18.45
N THR A 312 -10.57 6.81 -18.07
CA THR A 312 -9.57 6.30 -19.01
C THR A 312 -9.38 4.78 -18.97
N GLY A 313 -9.93 4.12 -17.93
CA GLY A 313 -9.74 2.68 -17.70
C GLY A 313 -8.38 2.32 -17.07
N ALA A 314 -7.47 3.29 -16.86
CA ALA A 314 -6.16 3.04 -16.27
C ALA A 314 -5.63 4.26 -15.49
N PRO A 315 -4.80 4.02 -14.44
CA PRO A 315 -4.07 5.10 -13.80
C PRO A 315 -2.94 5.60 -14.72
N PRO A 316 -2.60 6.89 -14.67
CA PRO A 316 -1.41 7.42 -15.33
C PRO A 316 -0.15 7.02 -14.56
N GLU A 317 0.99 6.93 -15.25
CA GLU A 317 2.30 6.76 -14.60
C GLU A 317 2.66 7.99 -13.76
N ARG A 318 2.41 9.19 -14.33
CA ARG A 318 2.74 10.48 -13.73
C ARG A 318 1.57 11.45 -13.83
N VAL A 319 1.49 12.35 -12.87
CA VAL A 319 0.52 13.45 -12.86
C VAL A 319 1.24 14.75 -12.54
N ALA A 320 0.99 15.79 -13.34
CA ALA A 320 1.31 17.17 -12.96
C ALA A 320 0.22 17.63 -11.97
N VAL A 321 0.53 17.64 -10.69
CA VAL A 321 -0.45 17.75 -9.60
C VAL A 321 -1.17 19.11 -9.61
N THR A 322 -0.49 20.19 -9.99
CA THR A 322 -1.04 21.53 -10.07
C THR A 322 -2.05 21.74 -11.20
N SER A 323 -2.02 20.88 -12.23
CA SER A 323 -2.96 20.91 -13.35
C SER A 323 -3.90 19.69 -13.43
N GLY A 324 -3.58 18.61 -12.73
CA GLY A 324 -4.28 17.34 -12.81
C GLY A 324 -4.04 16.55 -14.11
N VAL A 325 -3.07 16.96 -14.94
CA VAL A 325 -2.76 16.31 -16.22
C VAL A 325 -1.93 15.05 -15.98
N GLY A 326 -2.50 13.89 -16.33
CA GLY A 326 -1.84 12.59 -16.25
C GLY A 326 -1.16 12.21 -17.58
N THR A 327 0.02 11.57 -17.49
CA THR A 327 0.81 11.07 -18.64
C THR A 327 1.37 9.67 -18.34
N GLY A 328 1.73 8.95 -19.40
CA GLY A 328 2.30 7.61 -19.30
C GLY A 328 1.27 6.53 -18.94
N GLU A 329 1.72 5.29 -18.98
CA GLU A 329 0.98 4.11 -18.55
C GLU A 329 1.57 3.62 -17.24
N ALA A 330 0.73 3.46 -16.21
CA ALA A 330 1.17 3.04 -14.90
C ALA A 330 1.72 1.61 -14.91
N PRO A 331 2.78 1.32 -14.13
CA PRO A 331 3.29 -0.03 -13.94
C PRO A 331 2.27 -0.92 -13.21
N PRO A 332 2.40 -2.26 -13.32
CA PRO A 332 1.46 -3.20 -12.71
C PRO A 332 1.22 -2.99 -11.21
N GLY A 333 2.26 -2.62 -10.47
CA GLY A 333 2.18 -2.39 -9.02
C GLY A 333 1.20 -1.29 -8.60
N TYR A 334 0.94 -0.29 -9.45
CA TYR A 334 -0.04 0.77 -9.14
C TYR A 334 -1.43 0.19 -8.88
N TRP A 335 -1.82 -0.83 -9.61
CA TRP A 335 -3.10 -1.50 -9.38
C TRP A 335 -3.14 -2.20 -8.01
N GLY A 336 -1.97 -2.70 -7.52
CA GLY A 336 -1.83 -3.20 -6.16
C GLY A 336 -2.11 -2.10 -5.13
N ALA A 337 -1.45 -0.96 -5.25
CA ALA A 337 -1.65 0.16 -4.35
C ALA A 337 -3.10 0.71 -4.38
N LEU A 338 -3.73 0.71 -5.56
CA LEU A 338 -5.08 1.26 -5.75
C LEU A 338 -6.21 0.30 -5.36
N ALA A 339 -5.97 -1.00 -5.23
CA ALA A 339 -7.01 -1.96 -4.87
C ALA A 339 -7.70 -1.63 -3.52
N PRO A 340 -6.99 -1.44 -2.40
CA PRO A 340 -7.61 -1.04 -1.14
C PRO A 340 -8.18 0.39 -1.18
N TYR A 341 -7.60 1.29 -1.97
CA TYR A 341 -8.12 2.63 -2.17
C TYR A 341 -9.51 2.62 -2.83
N PHE A 342 -9.72 1.86 -3.90
CA PHE A 342 -11.03 1.69 -4.52
C PHE A 342 -12.02 1.02 -3.56
N ALA A 343 -11.57 0.00 -2.81
CA ALA A 343 -12.41 -0.65 -1.80
C ALA A 343 -12.89 0.36 -0.74
N ALA A 344 -12.00 1.21 -0.22
CA ALA A 344 -12.32 2.23 0.78
C ALA A 344 -13.24 3.34 0.24
N LEU A 345 -13.16 3.65 -1.05
CA LEU A 345 -14.09 4.57 -1.74
C LEU A 345 -15.46 3.95 -2.02
N GLY A 346 -15.62 2.62 -1.92
CA GLY A 346 -16.79 1.90 -2.40
C GLY A 346 -16.88 1.79 -3.93
N ASP A 347 -15.79 2.08 -4.64
CA ASP A 347 -15.70 1.98 -6.11
C ASP A 347 -15.50 0.52 -6.54
N GLN A 348 -16.62 -0.16 -6.76
CA GLN A 348 -16.62 -1.57 -7.16
C GLN A 348 -16.02 -1.78 -8.57
N THR A 349 -16.17 -0.83 -9.47
CA THR A 349 -15.61 -0.89 -10.83
C THR A 349 -14.09 -0.80 -10.80
N GLY A 350 -13.55 0.20 -10.13
CA GLY A 350 -12.10 0.36 -9.93
C GLY A 350 -11.50 -0.84 -9.20
N LEU A 351 -12.16 -1.35 -8.16
CA LEU A 351 -11.71 -2.53 -7.43
C LEU A 351 -11.70 -3.79 -8.31
N ALA A 352 -12.72 -3.98 -9.17
CA ALA A 352 -12.76 -5.12 -10.08
C ALA A 352 -11.62 -5.05 -11.12
N LEU A 353 -11.33 -3.86 -11.67
CA LEU A 353 -10.19 -3.64 -12.56
C LEU A 353 -8.86 -3.96 -11.86
N ALA A 354 -8.66 -3.46 -10.64
CA ALA A 354 -7.44 -3.72 -9.87
C ALA A 354 -7.27 -5.22 -9.59
N ARG A 355 -8.32 -5.92 -9.16
CA ARG A 355 -8.29 -7.37 -8.94
C ARG A 355 -7.96 -8.16 -10.20
N ALA A 356 -8.52 -7.77 -11.35
CA ALA A 356 -8.23 -8.43 -12.62
C ALA A 356 -6.75 -8.28 -13.03
N ARG A 357 -6.16 -7.10 -12.78
CA ARG A 357 -4.73 -6.85 -13.03
C ARG A 357 -3.82 -7.62 -12.07
N LEU A 358 -4.15 -7.70 -10.80
CA LEU A 358 -3.40 -8.47 -9.80
C LEU A 358 -3.46 -9.99 -10.06
N ALA A 359 -4.55 -10.49 -10.65
CA ALA A 359 -4.71 -11.90 -10.99
C ALA A 359 -4.12 -12.28 -12.35
N ALA A 360 -3.63 -11.30 -13.15
CA ALA A 360 -3.08 -11.57 -14.47
C ALA A 360 -1.77 -12.38 -14.38
N PRO A 361 -1.56 -13.37 -15.24
CA PRO A 361 -0.27 -14.07 -15.34
C PRO A 361 0.85 -13.09 -15.71
N GLY A 362 2.03 -13.22 -15.12
CA GLY A 362 3.17 -12.35 -15.45
C GLY A 362 4.13 -12.13 -14.28
N ASP A 363 4.04 -12.99 -13.26
CA ASP A 363 4.83 -12.87 -12.03
C ASP A 363 6.33 -12.74 -12.29
N ASP A 364 6.89 -13.47 -13.27
CA ASP A 364 8.32 -13.44 -13.57
C ASP A 364 8.82 -12.11 -14.16
N THR A 365 7.92 -11.27 -14.67
CA THR A 365 8.27 -9.95 -15.26
C THR A 365 8.13 -8.79 -14.28
N LEU A 366 7.51 -9.02 -13.12
CA LEU A 366 7.31 -7.99 -12.11
C LEU A 366 8.64 -7.59 -11.47
N VAL A 367 8.94 -6.31 -11.45
CA VAL A 367 10.06 -5.75 -10.71
C VAL A 367 9.75 -5.74 -9.20
N TYR A 368 10.78 -5.57 -8.39
CA TYR A 368 10.68 -5.55 -6.93
C TYR A 368 9.53 -4.67 -6.42
N TYR A 369 9.42 -3.43 -6.92
CA TYR A 369 8.42 -2.48 -6.44
C TYR A 369 6.98 -2.88 -6.78
N ASP A 370 6.75 -3.47 -7.95
CA ASP A 370 5.43 -4.01 -8.32
C ASP A 370 4.99 -5.12 -7.36
N ARG A 371 5.93 -6.01 -6.98
CA ARG A 371 5.67 -7.09 -6.01
C ARG A 371 5.31 -6.54 -4.64
N VAL A 372 6.03 -5.52 -4.17
CA VAL A 372 5.75 -4.86 -2.88
C VAL A 372 4.35 -4.25 -2.85
N LEU A 373 4.00 -3.45 -3.87
CA LEU A 373 2.67 -2.84 -3.95
C LEU A 373 1.56 -3.90 -4.12
N GLY A 374 1.84 -4.97 -4.85
CA GLY A 374 0.96 -6.12 -4.99
C GLY A 374 0.70 -6.85 -3.67
N LEU A 375 1.74 -7.05 -2.85
CA LEU A 375 1.61 -7.66 -1.52
C LEU A 375 0.79 -6.80 -0.56
N PHE A 376 1.04 -5.50 -0.53
CA PHE A 376 0.25 -4.60 0.30
C PHE A 376 -1.23 -4.63 -0.11
N GLY A 377 -1.52 -4.28 -1.34
CA GLY A 377 -2.90 -4.13 -1.77
C GLY A 377 -3.63 -5.46 -1.97
N GLY A 378 -2.97 -6.44 -2.61
CA GLY A 378 -3.50 -7.79 -2.78
C GLY A 378 -3.80 -8.44 -1.43
N GLY A 379 -2.82 -8.42 -0.50
CA GLY A 379 -3.01 -8.95 0.84
C GLY A 379 -4.18 -8.31 1.60
N ALA A 380 -4.36 -7.00 1.49
CA ALA A 380 -5.48 -6.29 2.12
C ALA A 380 -6.84 -6.72 1.53
N VAL A 381 -6.99 -6.72 0.19
CA VAL A 381 -8.27 -7.07 -0.45
C VAL A 381 -8.59 -8.57 -0.42
N GLU A 382 -7.58 -9.42 -0.20
CA GLU A 382 -7.73 -10.85 0.09
C GLU A 382 -8.10 -11.11 1.57
N GLY A 383 -8.02 -10.07 2.43
CA GLY A 383 -8.27 -10.19 3.86
C GLY A 383 -7.17 -10.90 4.63
N ARG A 384 -5.91 -10.87 4.14
CA ARG A 384 -4.74 -11.39 4.85
C ARG A 384 -4.44 -10.60 6.11
N TYR A 385 -4.78 -9.32 6.10
CA TYR A 385 -4.64 -8.42 7.24
C TYR A 385 -5.60 -7.25 7.15
N ARG A 386 -5.77 -6.56 8.27
CA ARG A 386 -6.39 -5.24 8.34
C ARG A 386 -5.75 -4.44 9.47
N PHE A 387 -5.89 -3.12 9.40
CA PHE A 387 -5.56 -2.23 10.51
C PHE A 387 -6.84 -1.88 11.28
N GLU A 388 -6.75 -1.90 12.60
CA GLU A 388 -7.82 -1.40 13.47
C GLU A 388 -7.80 0.14 13.51
N ALA A 389 -8.84 0.77 14.06
CA ALA A 389 -8.92 2.24 14.14
C ALA A 389 -7.78 2.88 14.96
N ASN A 390 -7.22 2.14 15.91
CA ASN A 390 -6.05 2.52 16.69
C ASN A 390 -4.72 2.16 16.00
N GLY A 391 -4.75 1.67 14.76
CA GLY A 391 -3.58 1.28 13.98
C GLY A 391 -3.00 -0.10 14.32
N GLN A 392 -3.57 -0.86 15.24
CA GLN A 392 -3.09 -2.23 15.51
C GLN A 392 -3.31 -3.13 14.29
N LEU A 393 -2.31 -3.97 14.00
CA LEU A 393 -2.40 -4.97 12.94
C LEU A 393 -3.24 -6.18 13.40
N THR A 394 -4.22 -6.58 12.61
CA THR A 394 -4.95 -7.84 12.76
C THR A 394 -4.70 -8.71 11.54
N PRO A 395 -3.71 -9.61 11.57
CA PRO A 395 -3.48 -10.58 10.52
C PRO A 395 -4.53 -11.69 10.57
N SER A 396 -4.83 -12.31 9.44
CA SER A 396 -5.87 -13.33 9.31
C SER A 396 -5.64 -14.57 10.17
N TRP A 397 -4.37 -14.91 10.43
CA TRP A 397 -4.02 -16.06 11.26
C TRP A 397 -4.34 -15.88 12.75
N ARG A 398 -4.71 -14.67 13.21
CA ARG A 398 -5.10 -14.40 14.61
C ARG A 398 -6.58 -14.59 14.90
N GLY A 399 -7.40 -14.96 13.98
CA GLY A 399 -8.84 -15.03 14.25
C GLY A 399 -9.60 -16.14 13.54
N ALA A 400 -9.16 -16.57 12.37
CA ALA A 400 -9.85 -17.59 11.57
C ALA A 400 -9.13 -18.94 11.57
N CYS A 401 -7.97 -19.01 12.23
CA CYS A 401 -7.04 -20.15 12.16
C CYS A 401 -6.66 -20.69 13.55
N GLU A 402 -7.27 -20.16 14.61
CA GLU A 402 -7.18 -20.71 15.99
C GLU A 402 -8.22 -21.76 16.27
#